data_03b509fc7a81fcec7aae9c4f11f669a3
#
_entry.id   03b509fc7a81fcec7aae9c4f11f669a3
#
_cell.length_a   1.000
_cell.length_b   1.000
_cell.length_c   1.000
_cell.angle_alpha   90.00
_cell.angle_beta   90.00
_cell.angle_gamma   90.00
#
_symmetry.space_group_name_H-M   'P 1'
#
loop_
_entity.id
_entity.type
_entity.pdbx_description
1 polymer ?
#
loop_
_entity_poly.entity_id
_entity_poly.type
_entity_poly.pdbx_seq_one_letter_code
_entity_poly.pdbx_strand_id
1 'polypeptide(L)'
;MLETMDIQTQSARRQKVYFVVGRKHLRKNWPELVVDPKPFVPEERPERIVCGLDCWVLLTWARLCSADCPFEPVLVDRAVDGEVCVFHWDDASPGMGVHRCFAVVVQADRPVPPLADITVVQNGLSGETASRRWIPLWKQPGLIPRNPDRGTRLETVAYFGSDQYEPQFVKTEAFREALHRRGVRFVNRFQGHWYDYSEVDAVLALRHCPPIVLETKPASKLVNAWATGVPAMLGPEPAYRELRTTSLDFLETPTAEAVLDAIDRLQGEPGLYAAMVENGLRRAEAFTDQRITDRWMSLLTEALERNGRERLHPALRYGRCLINRLKSRIARRLLGWRD
;
A
#
# COMPACT_ATOMS: atom_id res chain seq x y z
N MET A 1 32.63 -41.48 36.89
CA MET A 1 32.35 -40.04 36.92
C MET A 1 32.38 -39.55 35.51
N LEU A 2 31.20 -39.43 34.92
CA LEU A 2 30.98 -38.83 33.59
C LEU A 2 30.36 -37.46 33.88
N GLU A 3 31.14 -36.40 33.66
CA GLU A 3 30.63 -35.03 33.74
C GLU A 3 29.68 -34.78 32.56
N THR A 4 28.44 -34.58 32.88
CA THR A 4 27.39 -34.07 32.01
C THR A 4 27.71 -32.61 31.69
N MET A 5 28.23 -32.33 30.49
CA MET A 5 28.33 -30.97 29.97
C MET A 5 26.92 -30.47 29.71
N ASP A 6 26.46 -29.58 30.60
CA ASP A 6 25.28 -28.73 30.38
C ASP A 6 25.56 -27.79 29.18
N ILE A 7 25.05 -28.15 28.01
CA ILE A 7 24.99 -27.24 26.86
C ILE A 7 23.83 -26.29 27.17
N GLN A 8 24.09 -25.21 27.88
CA GLN A 8 23.20 -24.06 27.91
C GLN A 8 23.15 -23.47 26.50
N THR A 9 22.12 -23.80 25.74
CA THR A 9 21.72 -23.10 24.53
C THR A 9 21.37 -21.66 24.94
N GLN A 10 22.37 -20.76 24.88
CA GLN A 10 22.09 -19.32 24.86
C GLN A 10 21.23 -19.06 23.62
N SER A 11 19.93 -18.88 23.81
CA SER A 11 19.02 -18.36 22.79
C SER A 11 19.63 -17.05 22.30
N ALA A 12 20.22 -17.06 21.12
CA ALA A 12 20.78 -15.87 20.50
C ALA A 12 19.67 -14.83 20.43
N ARG A 13 19.85 -13.70 21.13
CA ARG A 13 18.84 -12.62 21.18
C ARG A 13 18.58 -12.16 19.74
N ARG A 14 17.34 -12.33 19.24
CA ARG A 14 16.96 -11.90 17.90
C ARG A 14 17.30 -10.42 17.69
N GLN A 15 17.88 -10.07 16.57
CA GLN A 15 18.11 -8.67 16.19
C GLN A 15 16.78 -7.93 16.11
N LYS A 16 16.79 -6.63 16.36
CA LYS A 16 15.57 -5.81 16.33
C LYS A 16 15.48 -4.99 15.06
N VAL A 17 14.25 -4.84 14.54
CA VAL A 17 13.90 -3.90 13.48
C VAL A 17 12.85 -2.95 14.02
N TYR A 18 13.12 -1.66 13.93
CA TYR A 18 12.29 -0.62 14.56
C TYR A 18 11.36 0.03 13.54
N PHE A 19 10.06 -0.02 13.78
CA PHE A 19 9.03 0.62 12.97
C PHE A 19 8.71 1.98 13.57
N VAL A 20 8.99 3.05 12.84
CA VAL A 20 8.93 4.42 13.36
C VAL A 20 7.63 5.08 12.93
N VAL A 21 6.79 5.43 13.90
CA VAL A 21 5.55 6.18 13.70
C VAL A 21 5.51 7.35 14.67
N GLY A 22 5.45 8.57 14.15
CA GLY A 22 5.50 9.79 14.96
C GLY A 22 4.42 9.84 16.02
N ARG A 23 4.80 10.24 17.25
CA ARG A 23 3.95 10.27 18.43
C ARG A 23 2.65 11.06 18.26
N LYS A 24 2.66 12.09 17.39
CA LYS A 24 1.46 12.85 17.06
C LYS A 24 0.41 11.97 16.37
N HIS A 25 0.82 11.14 15.42
CA HIS A 25 -0.05 10.21 14.71
C HIS A 25 -0.58 9.13 15.66
N LEU A 26 0.32 8.51 16.45
CA LEU A 26 -0.07 7.50 17.42
C LEU A 26 -1.10 8.05 18.43
N ARG A 27 -0.84 9.21 19.05
CA ARG A 27 -1.78 9.81 20.00
C ARG A 27 -3.15 10.10 19.42
N LYS A 28 -3.21 10.51 18.15
CA LYS A 28 -4.46 10.86 17.49
C LYS A 28 -5.26 9.65 17.05
N ASN A 29 -4.61 8.66 16.44
CA ASN A 29 -5.28 7.58 15.71
C ASN A 29 -5.14 6.22 16.41
N TRP A 30 -4.08 6.03 17.24
CA TRP A 30 -3.73 4.78 17.90
C TRP A 30 -3.26 5.02 19.34
N PRO A 31 -4.06 5.69 20.21
CA PRO A 31 -3.62 6.09 21.55
C PRO A 31 -3.22 4.90 22.43
N GLU A 32 -3.81 3.72 22.23
CA GLU A 32 -3.47 2.50 22.93
C GLU A 32 -2.01 2.05 22.66
N LEU A 33 -1.49 2.26 21.45
CA LEU A 33 -0.11 1.89 21.09
C LEU A 33 0.94 2.85 21.69
N VAL A 34 0.51 3.99 22.19
CA VAL A 34 1.39 4.92 22.95
C VAL A 34 1.64 4.40 24.36
N VAL A 35 0.63 3.75 24.94
CA VAL A 35 0.67 3.23 26.32
C VAL A 35 1.30 1.84 26.36
N ASP A 36 0.86 0.98 25.46
CA ASP A 36 1.33 -0.41 25.35
C ASP A 36 1.38 -0.81 23.87
N PRO A 37 2.59 -0.83 23.27
CA PRO A 37 2.76 -1.12 21.84
C PRO A 37 2.62 -2.61 21.52
N LYS A 38 1.46 -3.19 21.83
CA LYS A 38 1.12 -4.56 21.44
C LYS A 38 0.56 -4.62 20.02
N PRO A 39 0.95 -5.64 19.21
CA PRO A 39 0.40 -5.81 17.88
C PRO A 39 -1.11 -6.05 17.94
N PHE A 40 -1.81 -5.48 16.98
CA PHE A 40 -3.25 -5.65 16.78
C PHE A 40 -3.52 -6.62 15.62
N VAL A 41 -4.73 -7.18 15.58
CA VAL A 41 -5.22 -7.98 14.45
C VAL A 41 -5.83 -7.01 13.42
N PRO A 42 -5.20 -6.83 12.25
CA PRO A 42 -5.65 -5.82 11.29
C PRO A 42 -7.07 -6.06 10.77
N GLU A 43 -7.47 -7.32 10.65
CA GLU A 43 -8.80 -7.75 10.16
C GLU A 43 -9.95 -7.34 11.08
N GLU A 44 -9.66 -7.13 12.37
CA GLU A 44 -10.67 -6.70 13.36
C GLU A 44 -10.88 -5.18 13.38
N ARG A 45 -10.01 -4.43 12.69
CA ARG A 45 -10.02 -2.95 12.69
C ARG A 45 -9.76 -2.35 11.30
N PRO A 46 -10.38 -2.87 10.24
CA PRO A 46 -10.10 -2.46 8.86
C PRO A 46 -10.38 -0.97 8.61
N GLU A 47 -11.34 -0.39 9.33
CA GLU A 47 -11.76 1.01 9.25
C GLU A 47 -10.69 1.98 9.75
N ARG A 48 -9.69 1.51 10.51
CA ARG A 48 -8.60 2.32 11.05
C ARG A 48 -7.38 2.39 10.13
N ILE A 49 -7.27 1.48 9.17
CA ILE A 49 -6.13 1.41 8.23
C ILE A 49 -6.45 2.30 7.01
N VAL A 50 -6.23 3.60 7.16
CA VAL A 50 -6.79 4.61 6.24
C VAL A 50 -5.79 5.63 5.68
N CYS A 51 -4.56 5.63 6.14
CA CYS A 51 -3.51 6.53 5.63
C CYS A 51 -2.19 5.79 5.38
N GLY A 52 -1.24 6.47 4.74
CA GLY A 52 0.04 5.85 4.38
C GLY A 52 0.82 5.31 5.58
N LEU A 53 0.81 6.00 6.73
CA LEU A 53 1.45 5.53 7.95
C LEU A 53 0.81 4.23 8.46
N ASP A 54 -0.53 4.15 8.44
CA ASP A 54 -1.25 2.95 8.86
C ASP A 54 -1.01 1.79 7.92
N CYS A 55 -1.18 2.03 6.59
CA CYS A 55 -1.07 0.98 5.57
C CYS A 55 0.36 0.42 5.41
N TRP A 56 1.39 1.27 5.59
CA TRP A 56 2.76 0.89 5.27
C TRP A 56 3.63 0.57 6.49
N VAL A 57 3.42 1.23 7.62
CA VAL A 57 4.29 1.05 8.79
C VAL A 57 3.58 0.26 9.88
N LEU A 58 2.41 0.71 10.33
CA LEU A 58 1.69 0.01 11.40
C LEU A 58 1.17 -1.36 10.98
N LEU A 59 0.57 -1.46 9.78
CA LEU A 59 0.09 -2.74 9.26
C LEU A 59 1.24 -3.71 9.03
N THR A 60 2.37 -3.25 8.47
CA THR A 60 3.56 -4.09 8.28
C THR A 60 4.12 -4.57 9.60
N TRP A 61 4.23 -3.68 10.59
CA TRP A 61 4.67 -4.05 11.94
C TRP A 61 3.76 -5.12 12.56
N ALA A 62 2.44 -4.91 12.53
CA ALA A 62 1.47 -5.86 13.10
C ALA A 62 1.55 -7.23 12.42
N ARG A 63 1.63 -7.27 11.08
CA ARG A 63 1.77 -8.50 10.29
C ARG A 63 3.07 -9.25 10.63
N LEU A 64 4.19 -8.54 10.72
CA LEU A 64 5.48 -9.15 11.03
C LEU A 64 5.57 -9.62 12.48
N CYS A 65 4.92 -8.95 13.43
CA CYS A 65 4.81 -9.45 14.80
C CYS A 65 4.04 -10.79 14.91
N SER A 66 3.12 -11.04 13.99
CA SER A 66 2.34 -12.28 13.92
C SER A 66 2.99 -13.38 13.09
N ALA A 67 4.11 -13.07 12.42
CA ALA A 67 4.86 -14.00 11.59
C ALA A 67 6.09 -14.54 12.33
N ASP A 68 6.60 -15.71 11.91
CA ASP A 68 7.88 -16.24 12.42
C ASP A 68 9.05 -15.51 11.76
N CYS A 69 9.33 -14.31 12.23
CA CYS A 69 10.42 -13.47 11.72
C CYS A 69 11.78 -13.87 12.31
N PRO A 70 12.88 -13.80 11.52
CA PRO A 70 14.23 -14.01 12.03
C PRO A 70 14.73 -12.84 12.92
N PHE A 71 13.95 -11.78 13.07
CA PHE A 71 14.20 -10.60 13.88
C PHE A 71 12.96 -10.25 14.72
N GLU A 72 13.12 -9.35 15.68
CA GLU A 72 12.04 -8.84 16.54
C GLU A 72 11.52 -7.50 15.96
N PRO A 73 10.27 -7.40 15.45
CA PRO A 73 9.68 -6.13 15.04
C PRO A 73 9.28 -5.30 16.25
N VAL A 74 9.77 -4.06 16.37
CA VAL A 74 9.51 -3.18 17.52
C VAL A 74 8.91 -1.84 17.04
N LEU A 75 7.75 -1.45 17.57
CA LEU A 75 7.15 -0.14 17.29
C LEU A 75 7.79 0.93 18.18
N VAL A 76 8.17 2.06 17.58
CA VAL A 76 8.78 3.21 18.30
C VAL A 76 8.27 4.52 17.73
N ASP A 77 8.36 5.60 18.53
CA ASP A 77 7.94 6.93 18.10
C ASP A 77 9.08 7.79 17.52
N ARG A 78 10.30 7.25 17.49
CA ARG A 78 11.52 7.88 16.94
C ARG A 78 12.55 6.81 16.58
N ALA A 79 13.45 7.13 15.66
CA ALA A 79 14.56 6.25 15.29
C ALA A 79 15.44 5.89 16.50
N VAL A 80 15.95 4.66 16.45
CA VAL A 80 16.98 4.17 17.39
C VAL A 80 18.35 4.29 16.71
N ASP A 81 19.28 4.94 17.37
CA ASP A 81 20.59 5.26 16.81
C ASP A 81 21.38 3.98 16.50
N GLY A 82 21.93 3.91 15.30
CA GLY A 82 22.73 2.75 14.84
C GLY A 82 21.90 1.56 14.34
N GLU A 83 20.61 1.49 14.61
CA GLU A 83 19.75 0.34 14.33
C GLU A 83 19.06 0.43 12.94
N VAL A 84 18.40 -0.65 12.51
CA VAL A 84 17.55 -0.67 11.32
C VAL A 84 16.18 -0.11 11.66
N CYS A 85 15.80 0.97 10.99
CA CYS A 85 14.53 1.67 11.22
C CYS A 85 13.71 1.79 9.93
N VAL A 86 12.43 1.41 10.00
CA VAL A 86 11.46 1.51 8.90
C VAL A 86 10.61 2.76 9.09
N PHE A 87 10.51 3.58 8.04
CA PHE A 87 9.75 4.83 8.04
C PHE A 87 8.77 4.88 6.88
N HIS A 88 7.65 5.55 7.09
CA HIS A 88 6.93 6.18 5.99
C HIS A 88 7.65 7.48 5.58
N TRP A 89 7.55 7.88 4.33
CA TRP A 89 8.17 9.11 3.81
C TRP A 89 7.87 10.36 4.67
N ASP A 90 6.64 10.49 5.15
CA ASP A 90 6.20 11.64 5.95
C ASP A 90 6.96 11.77 7.28
N ASP A 91 7.36 10.63 7.87
CA ASP A 91 8.15 10.59 9.11
C ASP A 91 9.67 10.49 8.86
N ALA A 92 10.13 10.28 7.63
CA ALA A 92 11.56 10.20 7.29
C ALA A 92 12.22 11.58 7.31
N SER A 93 12.44 12.11 8.51
CA SER A 93 12.97 13.46 8.74
C SER A 93 14.12 13.49 9.75
N PRO A 94 14.99 14.54 9.70
CA PRO A 94 16.02 14.73 10.72
C PRO A 94 15.46 14.79 12.14
N GLY A 95 14.28 15.41 12.33
CA GLY A 95 13.59 15.46 13.63
C GLY A 95 13.18 14.09 14.16
N MET A 96 12.94 13.12 13.28
CA MET A 96 12.65 11.72 13.61
C MET A 96 13.90 10.84 13.71
N GLY A 97 15.09 11.38 13.45
CA GLY A 97 16.37 10.68 13.60
C GLY A 97 16.80 9.86 12.38
N VAL A 98 16.18 10.01 11.19
CA VAL A 98 16.48 9.22 9.98
C VAL A 98 17.98 9.19 9.61
N HIS A 99 18.74 10.21 9.95
CA HIS A 99 20.17 10.33 9.66
C HIS A 99 21.06 9.52 10.59
N ARG A 100 20.55 9.01 11.72
CA ARG A 100 21.31 8.31 12.77
C ARG A 100 21.18 6.79 12.72
N CYS A 101 20.29 6.26 11.89
CA CYS A 101 19.96 4.85 11.78
C CYS A 101 20.21 4.31 10.35
N PHE A 102 20.13 3.01 10.14
CA PHE A 102 19.95 2.44 8.82
C PHE A 102 18.48 2.61 8.42
N ALA A 103 18.24 3.49 7.48
CA ALA A 103 16.89 3.93 7.14
C ALA A 103 16.31 3.15 5.96
N VAL A 104 15.30 2.31 6.22
CA VAL A 104 14.40 1.75 5.23
C VAL A 104 13.20 2.67 5.12
N VAL A 105 13.03 3.36 3.99
CA VAL A 105 11.98 4.36 3.83
C VAL A 105 10.99 3.93 2.77
N VAL A 106 9.73 3.79 3.17
CA VAL A 106 8.63 3.58 2.24
C VAL A 106 8.30 4.91 1.56
N GLN A 107 8.48 4.95 0.25
CA GLN A 107 8.19 6.14 -0.56
C GLN A 107 6.69 6.42 -0.61
N ALA A 108 5.87 5.36 -0.68
CA ALA A 108 4.42 5.45 -0.91
C ALA A 108 4.12 6.31 -2.17
N ASP A 109 3.10 7.14 -2.11
CA ASP A 109 2.73 8.07 -3.19
C ASP A 109 3.39 9.45 -3.03
N ARG A 110 4.64 9.45 -2.58
CA ARG A 110 5.47 10.63 -2.33
C ARG A 110 6.66 10.70 -3.30
N PRO A 111 7.33 11.85 -3.40
CA PRO A 111 8.61 11.94 -4.11
C PRO A 111 9.68 11.03 -3.51
N VAL A 112 10.80 10.89 -4.22
CA VAL A 112 11.97 10.15 -3.70
C VAL A 112 12.32 10.63 -2.29
N PRO A 113 12.55 9.71 -1.33
CA PRO A 113 12.90 10.09 0.04
C PRO A 113 14.16 10.96 0.10
N PRO A 114 14.18 12.00 0.95
CA PRO A 114 15.36 12.85 1.10
C PRO A 114 16.60 12.10 1.60
N LEU A 115 16.39 11.03 2.36
CA LEU A 115 17.43 10.14 2.85
C LEU A 115 16.83 8.75 3.07
N ALA A 116 17.44 7.74 2.48
CA ALA A 116 17.17 6.32 2.71
C ALA A 116 18.43 5.51 2.39
N ASP A 117 18.65 4.42 3.10
CA ASP A 117 19.63 3.39 2.74
C ASP A 117 18.97 2.35 1.80
N ILE A 118 17.68 2.07 2.04
CA ILE A 118 16.80 1.35 1.13
C ILE A 118 15.49 2.13 0.99
N THR A 119 15.04 2.35 -0.24
CA THR A 119 13.73 2.90 -0.55
C THR A 119 12.79 1.77 -0.95
N VAL A 120 11.67 1.64 -0.26
CA VAL A 120 10.58 0.73 -0.67
C VAL A 120 9.62 1.49 -1.58
N VAL A 121 9.42 0.99 -2.79
CA VAL A 121 8.47 1.52 -3.78
C VAL A 121 7.28 0.57 -3.94
N GLN A 122 6.11 1.12 -4.27
CA GLN A 122 4.85 0.37 -4.32
C GLN A 122 4.46 -0.14 -5.72
N ASN A 123 5.28 0.17 -6.72
CA ASN A 123 5.22 -0.40 -8.07
C ASN A 123 6.64 -0.64 -8.59
N GLY A 124 6.78 -1.54 -9.56
CA GLY A 124 8.06 -1.97 -10.10
C GLY A 124 8.59 -1.11 -11.25
N LEU A 125 7.85 -0.07 -11.67
CA LEU A 125 8.12 0.73 -12.87
C LEU A 125 9.55 1.30 -12.96
N SER A 126 10.13 1.64 -11.83
CA SER A 126 11.50 2.18 -11.78
C SER A 126 12.60 1.11 -11.68
N GLY A 127 12.21 -0.16 -11.69
CA GLY A 127 13.12 -1.28 -11.47
C GLY A 127 13.66 -1.38 -10.04
N GLU A 128 14.20 -2.55 -9.70
CA GLU A 128 14.85 -2.79 -8.42
C GLU A 128 16.36 -2.55 -8.50
N THR A 129 16.95 -2.05 -7.43
CA THR A 129 18.39 -1.85 -7.26
C THR A 129 18.81 -2.22 -5.85
N ALA A 130 20.10 -2.19 -5.53
CA ALA A 130 20.58 -2.40 -4.16
C ALA A 130 19.96 -1.42 -3.13
N SER A 131 19.49 -0.25 -3.54
CA SER A 131 18.91 0.77 -2.66
C SER A 131 17.43 1.03 -2.95
N ARG A 132 16.79 0.28 -3.85
CA ARG A 132 15.35 0.39 -4.18
C ARG A 132 14.77 -1.00 -4.31
N ARG A 133 13.69 -1.26 -3.57
CA ARG A 133 12.97 -2.53 -3.58
C ARG A 133 11.48 -2.31 -3.81
N TRP A 134 10.90 -3.12 -4.68
CA TRP A 134 9.47 -3.14 -4.86
C TRP A 134 8.80 -4.08 -3.87
N ILE A 135 7.92 -3.53 -3.05
CA ILE A 135 6.98 -4.31 -2.25
C ILE A 135 5.59 -3.78 -2.57
N PRO A 136 4.65 -4.62 -3.05
CA PRO A 136 3.28 -4.18 -3.28
C PRO A 136 2.62 -3.75 -1.96
N LEU A 137 1.70 -2.80 -2.04
CA LEU A 137 0.87 -2.45 -0.89
C LEU A 137 0.07 -3.68 -0.45
N TRP A 138 -0.07 -3.85 0.84
CA TRP A 138 -0.97 -4.84 1.42
C TRP A 138 -2.39 -4.70 0.84
N LYS A 139 -3.08 -5.81 0.68
CA LYS A 139 -4.53 -5.75 0.49
C LYS A 139 -5.16 -5.03 1.68
N GLN A 140 -6.29 -4.36 1.47
CA GLN A 140 -7.04 -3.79 2.58
C GLN A 140 -7.38 -4.91 3.57
N PRO A 141 -7.05 -4.78 4.87
CA PRO A 141 -7.44 -5.77 5.86
C PRO A 141 -8.96 -5.93 5.96
N GLY A 142 -9.40 -7.12 6.34
CA GLY A 142 -10.82 -7.39 6.56
C GLY A 142 -11.69 -7.30 5.29
N LEU A 143 -11.11 -7.52 4.10
CA LEU A 143 -11.87 -7.51 2.84
C LEU A 143 -13.07 -8.46 2.93
N ILE A 144 -14.27 -7.92 2.69
CA ILE A 144 -15.51 -8.66 2.52
C ILE A 144 -15.73 -8.87 1.02
N PRO A 145 -15.63 -10.10 0.51
CA PRO A 145 -15.85 -10.38 -0.91
C PRO A 145 -17.27 -10.06 -1.36
N ARG A 146 -17.43 -9.89 -2.66
CA ARG A 146 -18.73 -9.75 -3.30
C ARG A 146 -19.62 -10.96 -2.97
N ASN A 147 -20.89 -10.69 -2.64
CA ASN A 147 -21.87 -11.76 -2.40
C ASN A 147 -22.04 -12.61 -3.67
N PRO A 148 -21.77 -13.94 -3.62
CA PRO A 148 -21.88 -14.83 -4.77
C PRO A 148 -23.30 -14.95 -5.33
N ASP A 149 -24.34 -14.74 -4.52
CA ASP A 149 -25.75 -14.77 -4.96
C ASP A 149 -26.10 -13.68 -5.97
N ARG A 150 -25.24 -12.67 -6.13
CA ARG A 150 -25.36 -11.63 -7.15
C ARG A 150 -25.02 -12.16 -8.56
N GLY A 151 -24.40 -13.33 -8.69
CA GLY A 151 -24.07 -13.96 -9.96
C GLY A 151 -23.26 -13.03 -10.86
N THR A 152 -23.66 -12.85 -12.14
CA THR A 152 -23.02 -11.94 -13.10
C THR A 152 -23.77 -10.60 -13.27
N ARG A 153 -24.71 -10.29 -12.36
CA ARG A 153 -25.45 -9.02 -12.40
C ARG A 153 -24.51 -7.85 -12.15
N LEU A 154 -24.71 -6.77 -12.88
CA LEU A 154 -23.99 -5.51 -12.69
C LEU A 154 -25.00 -4.40 -12.41
N GLU A 155 -25.24 -4.13 -11.14
CA GLU A 155 -26.20 -3.12 -10.64
C GLU A 155 -25.51 -2.05 -9.80
N THR A 156 -24.29 -2.32 -9.31
CA THR A 156 -23.55 -1.40 -8.45
C THR A 156 -22.11 -1.24 -8.90
N VAL A 157 -21.75 -0.03 -9.31
CA VAL A 157 -20.37 0.37 -9.57
C VAL A 157 -19.87 1.19 -8.38
N ALA A 158 -18.71 0.82 -7.83
CA ALA A 158 -18.14 1.49 -6.66
C ALA A 158 -16.81 2.17 -6.98
N TYR A 159 -16.61 3.37 -6.41
CA TYR A 159 -15.32 4.03 -6.32
C TYR A 159 -14.80 3.93 -4.88
N PHE A 160 -13.58 3.37 -4.72
CA PHE A 160 -12.90 3.28 -3.44
C PHE A 160 -11.76 4.30 -3.38
N GLY A 161 -11.92 5.37 -2.60
CA GLY A 161 -10.88 6.39 -2.53
C GLY A 161 -11.31 7.69 -1.90
N SER A 162 -10.48 8.72 -2.07
CA SER A 162 -10.78 10.08 -1.60
C SER A 162 -11.57 10.83 -2.66
N ASP A 163 -12.52 11.64 -2.23
CA ASP A 163 -13.36 12.51 -3.08
C ASP A 163 -12.54 13.42 -4.02
N GLN A 164 -11.37 13.88 -3.56
CA GLN A 164 -10.47 14.74 -4.34
C GLN A 164 -9.91 14.11 -5.62
N TYR A 165 -9.86 12.77 -5.69
CA TYR A 165 -9.34 12.02 -6.86
C TYR A 165 -10.44 11.35 -7.67
N GLU A 166 -11.70 11.57 -7.30
CA GLU A 166 -12.85 11.06 -8.01
C GLU A 166 -12.97 11.73 -9.40
N PRO A 167 -13.26 10.97 -10.46
CA PRO A 167 -13.45 11.56 -11.79
C PRO A 167 -14.58 12.57 -11.79
N GLN A 168 -14.39 13.75 -12.39
CA GLN A 168 -15.40 14.80 -12.37
C GLN A 168 -16.70 14.37 -13.07
N PHE A 169 -16.63 13.54 -14.10
CA PHE A 169 -17.81 13.09 -14.84
C PHE A 169 -18.82 12.31 -13.97
N VAL A 170 -18.37 11.58 -12.93
CA VAL A 170 -19.31 10.84 -12.05
C VAL A 170 -20.22 11.76 -11.25
N LYS A 171 -19.87 13.05 -11.15
CA LYS A 171 -20.65 14.08 -10.47
C LYS A 171 -21.67 14.77 -11.41
N THR A 172 -21.58 14.53 -12.72
CA THR A 172 -22.47 15.16 -13.69
C THR A 172 -23.83 14.46 -13.76
N GLU A 173 -24.89 15.22 -13.99
CA GLU A 173 -26.25 14.69 -14.16
C GLU A 173 -26.32 13.74 -15.35
N ALA A 174 -25.71 14.10 -16.49
CA ALA A 174 -25.70 13.29 -17.71
C ALA A 174 -25.13 11.88 -17.45
N PHE A 175 -24.06 11.76 -16.68
CA PHE A 175 -23.48 10.45 -16.36
C PHE A 175 -24.39 9.65 -15.42
N ARG A 176 -24.96 10.30 -14.39
CA ARG A 176 -25.91 9.65 -13.46
C ARG A 176 -27.15 9.14 -14.17
N GLU A 177 -27.74 9.93 -15.07
CA GLU A 177 -28.85 9.49 -15.91
C GLU A 177 -28.47 8.33 -16.84
N ALA A 178 -27.27 8.37 -17.42
CA ALA A 178 -26.78 7.28 -18.26
C ALA A 178 -26.63 5.97 -17.48
N LEU A 179 -26.17 6.00 -16.22
CA LEU A 179 -26.15 4.85 -15.31
C LEU A 179 -27.55 4.39 -14.96
N HIS A 180 -28.45 5.32 -14.61
CA HIS A 180 -29.83 5.00 -14.25
C HIS A 180 -30.57 4.26 -15.38
N ARG A 181 -30.40 4.69 -16.65
CA ARG A 181 -30.95 4.00 -17.83
C ARG A 181 -30.46 2.57 -17.98
N ARG A 182 -29.30 2.23 -17.43
CA ARG A 182 -28.71 0.88 -17.39
C ARG A 182 -29.07 0.10 -16.14
N GLY A 183 -29.88 0.65 -15.24
CA GLY A 183 -30.18 0.06 -13.96
C GLY A 183 -28.99 -0.01 -13.01
N VAL A 184 -27.98 0.85 -13.20
CA VAL A 184 -26.73 0.87 -12.42
C VAL A 184 -26.72 2.04 -11.46
N ARG A 185 -26.43 1.78 -10.20
CA ARG A 185 -26.13 2.81 -9.19
C ARG A 185 -24.60 2.98 -9.04
N PHE A 186 -24.16 4.21 -8.84
CA PHE A 186 -22.81 4.55 -8.47
C PHE A 186 -22.70 4.83 -6.97
N VAL A 187 -21.72 4.20 -6.31
CA VAL A 187 -21.51 4.38 -4.87
C VAL A 187 -20.07 4.74 -4.57
N ASN A 188 -19.89 5.66 -3.63
CA ASN A 188 -18.58 6.01 -3.09
C ASN A 188 -18.33 5.27 -1.79
N ARG A 189 -17.18 4.63 -1.70
CA ARG A 189 -16.63 4.04 -0.49
C ARG A 189 -15.46 4.90 -0.04
N PHE A 190 -15.73 5.87 0.85
CA PHE A 190 -14.72 6.77 1.39
C PHE A 190 -13.88 6.11 2.49
N GLN A 191 -12.98 6.88 3.07
CA GLN A 191 -12.09 6.49 4.14
C GLN A 191 -12.84 5.76 5.27
N GLY A 192 -12.32 4.60 5.69
CA GLY A 192 -12.94 3.74 6.69
C GLY A 192 -13.89 2.67 6.15
N HIS A 193 -14.21 2.69 4.84
CA HIS A 193 -15.12 1.72 4.21
C HIS A 193 -14.51 1.04 2.97
N TRP A 194 -13.17 0.97 2.89
CA TRP A 194 -12.48 0.41 1.72
C TRP A 194 -12.44 -1.12 1.68
N TYR A 195 -12.94 -1.79 2.71
CA TYR A 195 -12.88 -3.24 2.86
C TYR A 195 -14.16 -3.97 2.41
N ASP A 196 -15.29 -3.28 2.26
CA ASP A 196 -16.58 -3.92 1.98
C ASP A 196 -16.95 -3.89 0.50
N TYR A 197 -16.90 -5.06 -0.15
CA TYR A 197 -17.27 -5.28 -1.55
C TYR A 197 -18.54 -6.13 -1.68
N SER A 198 -19.23 -6.47 -0.59
CA SER A 198 -20.37 -7.41 -0.57
C SER A 198 -21.46 -7.07 -1.59
N GLU A 199 -21.73 -5.79 -1.80
CA GLU A 199 -22.75 -5.30 -2.74
C GLU A 199 -22.16 -4.62 -3.99
N VAL A 200 -20.88 -4.80 -4.27
CA VAL A 200 -20.21 -4.16 -5.40
C VAL A 200 -20.07 -5.12 -6.56
N ASP A 201 -20.51 -4.69 -7.75
CA ASP A 201 -20.47 -5.52 -8.96
C ASP A 201 -19.34 -5.14 -9.92
N ALA A 202 -18.87 -3.90 -9.88
CA ALA A 202 -17.65 -3.47 -10.56
C ALA A 202 -16.98 -2.32 -9.81
N VAL A 203 -15.64 -2.29 -9.87
CA VAL A 203 -14.84 -1.17 -9.34
C VAL A 203 -14.54 -0.19 -10.46
N LEU A 204 -14.80 1.10 -10.23
CA LEU A 204 -14.30 2.18 -11.06
C LEU A 204 -13.11 2.84 -10.35
N ALA A 205 -11.96 2.95 -11.03
CA ALA A 205 -10.82 3.70 -10.51
C ALA A 205 -10.08 4.42 -11.63
N LEU A 206 -10.42 5.66 -11.78
CA LEU A 206 -9.78 6.61 -12.67
C LEU A 206 -9.36 7.83 -11.85
N ARG A 207 -8.08 8.17 -11.83
CA ARG A 207 -7.59 9.33 -11.08
C ARG A 207 -7.27 10.48 -12.03
N HIS A 208 -7.73 11.66 -11.67
CA HIS A 208 -7.37 12.88 -12.38
C HIS A 208 -6.24 13.59 -11.62
N CYS A 209 -4.99 13.25 -11.95
CA CYS A 209 -3.81 13.86 -11.35
C CYS A 209 -2.63 13.87 -12.34
N PRO A 210 -1.59 14.71 -12.12
CA PRO A 210 -0.43 14.79 -13.00
C PRO A 210 0.26 13.43 -13.21
N PRO A 211 0.83 13.14 -14.39
CA PRO A 211 1.48 11.86 -14.71
C PRO A 211 2.52 11.44 -13.68
N ILE A 212 3.36 12.36 -13.20
CA ILE A 212 4.39 12.09 -12.20
C ILE A 212 3.81 11.59 -10.87
N VAL A 213 2.58 11.99 -10.53
CA VAL A 213 1.87 11.51 -9.35
C VAL A 213 1.28 10.12 -9.62
N LEU A 214 0.77 9.88 -10.85
CA LEU A 214 0.26 8.56 -11.25
C LEU A 214 1.35 7.48 -11.20
N GLU A 215 2.59 7.81 -11.57
CA GLU A 215 3.74 6.89 -11.51
C GLU A 215 4.04 6.39 -10.09
N THR A 216 3.64 7.14 -9.06
CA THR A 216 3.86 6.75 -7.66
C THR A 216 2.66 6.04 -7.03
N LYS A 217 1.51 5.98 -7.71
CA LYS A 217 0.31 5.36 -7.13
C LYS A 217 0.40 3.83 -7.14
N PRO A 218 -0.16 3.15 -6.10
CA PRO A 218 -0.22 1.69 -6.06
C PRO A 218 -1.36 1.15 -6.91
N ALA A 219 -1.25 -0.10 -7.31
CA ALA A 219 -2.32 -0.86 -7.94
C ALA A 219 -3.35 -1.43 -6.94
N SER A 220 -3.44 -0.90 -5.73
CA SER A 220 -4.23 -1.46 -4.63
C SER A 220 -5.70 -1.69 -4.97
N LYS A 221 -6.34 -0.77 -5.74
CA LYS A 221 -7.75 -0.94 -6.14
C LYS A 221 -7.96 -2.13 -7.07
N LEU A 222 -7.01 -2.39 -7.98
CA LEU A 222 -7.03 -3.57 -8.84
C LEU A 222 -6.84 -4.85 -8.02
N VAL A 223 -5.84 -4.87 -7.14
CA VAL A 223 -5.53 -6.04 -6.31
C VAL A 223 -6.69 -6.37 -5.35
N ASN A 224 -7.31 -5.36 -4.74
CA ASN A 224 -8.47 -5.55 -3.89
C ASN A 224 -9.70 -6.03 -4.69
N ALA A 225 -9.94 -5.48 -5.89
CA ALA A 225 -11.00 -5.94 -6.78
C ALA A 225 -10.81 -7.44 -7.16
N TRP A 226 -9.59 -7.83 -7.53
CA TRP A 226 -9.26 -9.23 -7.79
C TRP A 226 -9.53 -10.12 -6.57
N ALA A 227 -9.04 -9.71 -5.39
CA ALA A 227 -9.18 -10.50 -4.17
C ALA A 227 -10.63 -10.65 -3.69
N THR A 228 -11.52 -9.76 -4.14
CA THR A 228 -12.94 -9.76 -3.75
C THR A 228 -13.88 -10.29 -4.83
N GLY A 229 -13.34 -10.75 -5.96
CA GLY A 229 -14.12 -11.30 -7.06
C GLY A 229 -14.96 -10.26 -7.81
N VAL A 230 -14.41 -9.05 -8.00
CA VAL A 230 -15.10 -7.93 -8.64
C VAL A 230 -14.33 -7.48 -9.89
N PRO A 231 -14.94 -7.39 -11.09
CA PRO A 231 -14.33 -6.80 -12.26
C PRO A 231 -13.93 -5.34 -12.03
N ALA A 232 -12.82 -4.90 -12.63
CA ALA A 232 -12.32 -3.54 -12.49
C ALA A 232 -12.33 -2.79 -13.81
N MET A 233 -12.83 -1.55 -13.79
CA MET A 233 -12.79 -0.54 -14.85
C MET A 233 -11.83 0.55 -14.40
N LEU A 234 -10.67 0.65 -15.04
CA LEU A 234 -9.56 1.44 -14.52
C LEU A 234 -9.05 2.44 -15.56
N GLY A 235 -8.56 3.57 -15.06
CA GLY A 235 -7.84 4.53 -15.88
C GLY A 235 -6.50 3.98 -16.38
N PRO A 236 -5.89 4.66 -17.38
CA PRO A 236 -4.63 4.27 -18.01
C PRO A 236 -3.42 4.54 -17.09
N GLU A 237 -3.51 4.10 -15.83
CA GLU A 237 -2.48 4.35 -14.83
C GLU A 237 -1.31 3.36 -14.98
N PRO A 238 -0.05 3.83 -14.87
CA PRO A 238 1.13 2.98 -15.05
C PRO A 238 1.13 1.74 -14.16
N ALA A 239 0.76 1.87 -12.88
CA ALA A 239 0.75 0.74 -11.94
C ALA A 239 -0.27 -0.36 -12.31
N TYR A 240 -1.41 0.00 -12.92
CA TYR A 240 -2.36 -1.00 -13.40
C TYR A 240 -1.83 -1.69 -14.66
N ARG A 241 -1.29 -0.90 -15.61
CA ARG A 241 -0.71 -1.42 -16.83
C ARG A 241 0.48 -2.34 -16.58
N GLU A 242 1.30 -2.04 -15.57
CA GLU A 242 2.42 -2.90 -15.13
C GLU A 242 1.94 -4.30 -14.73
N LEU A 243 0.80 -4.39 -14.07
CA LEU A 243 0.22 -5.68 -13.65
C LEU A 243 -0.58 -6.38 -14.76
N ARG A 244 -0.83 -5.72 -15.90
CA ARG A 244 -1.63 -6.30 -16.98
C ARG A 244 -0.88 -7.38 -17.71
N THR A 245 -1.41 -8.58 -17.74
CA THR A 245 -0.92 -9.73 -18.51
C THR A 245 -1.92 -10.20 -19.56
N THR A 246 -3.22 -9.97 -19.31
CA THR A 246 -4.31 -10.33 -20.21
C THR A 246 -5.37 -9.22 -20.29
N SER A 247 -6.28 -9.32 -21.25
CA SER A 247 -7.44 -8.43 -21.36
C SER A 247 -8.47 -8.65 -20.24
N LEU A 248 -8.39 -9.77 -19.51
CA LEU A 248 -9.28 -10.11 -18.40
C LEU A 248 -8.83 -9.49 -17.07
N ASP A 249 -7.62 -8.91 -16.98
CA ASP A 249 -7.11 -8.34 -15.74
C ASP A 249 -7.93 -7.12 -15.31
N PHE A 250 -8.31 -6.26 -16.27
CA PHE A 250 -9.20 -5.12 -16.08
C PHE A 250 -9.62 -4.53 -17.43
N LEU A 251 -10.72 -3.77 -17.47
CA LEU A 251 -11.12 -2.94 -18.60
C LEU A 251 -10.50 -1.55 -18.43
N GLU A 252 -9.74 -1.09 -19.42
CA GLU A 252 -9.16 0.25 -19.41
C GLU A 252 -10.20 1.26 -19.88
N THR A 253 -10.57 2.21 -19.01
CA THR A 253 -11.66 3.14 -19.21
C THR A 253 -11.17 4.58 -19.00
N PRO A 254 -10.56 5.23 -20.01
CA PRO A 254 -9.98 6.57 -19.86
C PRO A 254 -11.01 7.69 -19.81
N THR A 255 -12.25 7.47 -20.25
CA THR A 255 -13.31 8.47 -20.37
C THR A 255 -14.64 7.97 -19.81
N ALA A 256 -15.61 8.89 -19.65
CA ALA A 256 -16.97 8.54 -19.23
C ALA A 256 -17.64 7.57 -20.21
N GLU A 257 -17.49 7.79 -21.51
CA GLU A 257 -18.01 6.93 -22.56
C GLU A 257 -17.43 5.53 -22.47
N ALA A 258 -16.10 5.41 -22.30
CA ALA A 258 -15.45 4.12 -22.14
C ALA A 258 -15.93 3.37 -20.86
N VAL A 259 -16.28 4.08 -19.80
CA VAL A 259 -16.90 3.46 -18.61
C VAL A 259 -18.29 2.92 -18.93
N LEU A 260 -19.14 3.70 -19.65
CA LEU A 260 -20.47 3.25 -20.04
C LEU A 260 -20.42 2.06 -20.99
N ASP A 261 -19.51 2.07 -21.97
CA ASP A 261 -19.29 0.95 -22.90
C ASP A 261 -18.81 -0.31 -22.13
N ALA A 262 -17.95 -0.15 -21.15
CA ALA A 262 -17.49 -1.26 -20.30
C ALA A 262 -18.63 -1.85 -19.46
N ILE A 263 -19.54 -1.02 -18.95
CA ILE A 263 -20.75 -1.45 -18.23
C ILE A 263 -21.65 -2.24 -19.19
N ASP A 264 -21.93 -1.70 -20.39
CA ASP A 264 -22.77 -2.37 -21.38
C ASP A 264 -22.21 -3.74 -21.79
N ARG A 265 -20.88 -3.85 -21.93
CA ARG A 265 -20.22 -5.11 -22.21
C ARG A 265 -20.35 -6.11 -21.07
N LEU A 266 -20.11 -5.67 -19.82
CA LEU A 266 -20.19 -6.56 -18.64
C LEU A 266 -21.63 -7.03 -18.37
N GLN A 267 -22.65 -6.21 -18.72
CA GLN A 267 -24.05 -6.61 -18.64
C GLN A 267 -24.47 -7.52 -19.78
N GLY A 268 -24.00 -7.23 -21.01
CA GLY A 268 -24.36 -7.97 -22.22
C GLY A 268 -23.58 -9.26 -22.41
N GLU A 269 -22.42 -9.43 -21.76
CA GLU A 269 -21.53 -10.59 -21.89
C GLU A 269 -21.28 -11.26 -20.54
N PRO A 270 -22.24 -12.06 -19.98
CA PRO A 270 -22.07 -12.74 -18.68
C PRO A 270 -20.82 -13.63 -18.61
N GLY A 271 -20.43 -14.22 -19.74
CA GLY A 271 -19.20 -15.00 -19.86
C GLY A 271 -17.93 -14.16 -19.66
N LEU A 272 -17.90 -12.92 -20.14
CA LEU A 272 -16.80 -11.99 -19.89
C LEU A 272 -16.72 -11.63 -18.40
N TYR A 273 -17.86 -11.30 -17.78
CA TYR A 273 -17.93 -11.00 -16.35
C TYR A 273 -17.35 -12.16 -15.52
N ALA A 274 -17.82 -13.37 -15.73
CA ALA A 274 -17.36 -14.56 -15.02
C ALA A 274 -15.86 -14.84 -15.24
N ALA A 275 -15.38 -14.72 -16.49
CA ALA A 275 -13.98 -14.91 -16.82
C ALA A 275 -13.06 -13.86 -16.15
N MET A 276 -13.51 -12.61 -16.05
CA MET A 276 -12.76 -11.56 -15.33
C MET A 276 -12.69 -11.84 -13.83
N VAL A 277 -13.78 -12.33 -13.22
CA VAL A 277 -13.80 -12.71 -11.79
C VAL A 277 -12.83 -13.86 -11.53
N GLU A 278 -12.92 -14.95 -12.31
CA GLU A 278 -12.03 -16.12 -12.18
C GLU A 278 -10.56 -15.73 -12.37
N ASN A 279 -10.27 -14.96 -13.42
CA ASN A 279 -8.93 -14.45 -13.68
C ASN A 279 -8.44 -13.59 -12.52
N GLY A 280 -9.26 -12.67 -12.00
CA GLY A 280 -8.92 -11.79 -10.88
C GLY A 280 -8.57 -12.57 -9.62
N LEU A 281 -9.39 -13.54 -9.21
CA LEU A 281 -9.12 -14.38 -8.04
C LEU A 281 -7.78 -15.12 -8.17
N ARG A 282 -7.49 -15.70 -9.33
CA ARG A 282 -6.17 -16.33 -9.61
C ARG A 282 -5.02 -15.32 -9.53
N ARG A 283 -5.20 -14.10 -10.08
CA ARG A 283 -4.21 -13.04 -10.03
C ARG A 283 -3.93 -12.56 -8.61
N ALA A 284 -4.94 -12.52 -7.74
CA ALA A 284 -4.83 -12.12 -6.36
C ALA A 284 -3.91 -13.02 -5.52
N GLU A 285 -3.69 -14.28 -5.94
CA GLU A 285 -2.79 -15.22 -5.26
C GLU A 285 -1.32 -14.73 -5.23
N ALA A 286 -0.92 -13.87 -6.19
CA ALA A 286 0.39 -13.25 -6.18
C ALA A 286 0.56 -12.16 -5.10
N PHE A 287 -0.56 -11.72 -4.48
CA PHE A 287 -0.63 -10.62 -3.51
C PHE A 287 -1.20 -11.08 -2.16
N THR A 288 -1.00 -12.35 -1.79
CA THR A 288 -1.38 -12.85 -0.47
C THR A 288 -0.55 -12.18 0.61
N ASP A 289 -1.12 -12.09 1.82
CA ASP A 289 -0.42 -11.51 2.97
C ASP A 289 0.90 -12.27 3.24
N GLN A 290 0.91 -13.60 3.07
CA GLN A 290 2.13 -14.39 3.22
C GLN A 290 3.22 -13.95 2.24
N ARG A 291 2.90 -13.80 0.96
CA ARG A 291 3.90 -13.39 -0.06
C ARG A 291 4.46 -11.98 0.19
N ILE A 292 3.61 -11.07 0.69
CA ILE A 292 4.06 -9.71 1.04
C ILE A 292 4.90 -9.75 2.33
N THR A 293 4.52 -10.56 3.32
CA THR A 293 5.30 -10.84 4.53
C THR A 293 6.70 -11.34 4.17
N ASP A 294 6.79 -12.34 3.28
CA ASP A 294 8.08 -12.92 2.84
C ASP A 294 8.99 -11.87 2.18
N ARG A 295 8.43 -10.98 1.37
CA ARG A 295 9.19 -9.88 0.76
C ARG A 295 9.72 -8.90 1.82
N TRP A 296 8.90 -8.55 2.81
CA TRP A 296 9.33 -7.70 3.92
C TRP A 296 10.39 -8.37 4.78
N MET A 297 10.22 -9.66 5.12
CA MET A 297 11.23 -10.42 5.88
C MET A 297 12.56 -10.47 5.14
N SER A 298 12.55 -10.79 3.84
CA SER A 298 13.76 -10.83 3.02
C SER A 298 14.47 -9.48 2.98
N LEU A 299 13.73 -8.39 2.74
CA LEU A 299 14.28 -7.03 2.69
C LEU A 299 14.88 -6.60 4.03
N LEU A 300 14.19 -6.88 5.14
CA LEU A 300 14.62 -6.44 6.46
C LEU A 300 15.80 -7.28 6.98
N THR A 301 15.89 -8.58 6.62
CA THR A 301 17.08 -9.41 6.86
C THR A 301 18.27 -8.86 6.11
N GLU A 302 18.14 -8.52 4.82
CA GLU A 302 19.19 -7.85 4.06
C GLU A 302 19.59 -6.51 4.70
N ALA A 303 18.63 -5.74 5.20
CA ALA A 303 18.90 -4.46 5.87
C ALA A 303 19.73 -4.66 7.15
N LEU A 304 19.45 -5.69 7.94
CA LEU A 304 20.22 -6.04 9.13
C LEU A 304 21.65 -6.45 8.78
N GLU A 305 21.83 -7.26 7.75
CA GLU A 305 23.18 -7.67 7.27
C GLU A 305 24.00 -6.47 6.76
N ARG A 306 23.33 -5.52 6.13
CA ARG A 306 23.98 -4.30 5.61
C ARG A 306 24.24 -3.25 6.68
N ASN A 307 23.50 -3.26 7.79
CA ASN A 307 23.62 -2.27 8.85
C ASN A 307 25.02 -2.22 9.48
N GLY A 308 25.72 -3.34 9.56
CA GLY A 308 27.08 -3.44 10.09
C GLY A 308 28.20 -2.86 9.19
N ARG A 309 27.88 -2.46 7.94
CA ARG A 309 28.87 -1.90 7.00
C ARG A 309 29.10 -0.40 7.26
N GLU A 310 30.26 0.09 6.80
CA GLU A 310 30.57 1.52 6.91
C GLU A 310 29.48 2.40 6.28
N ARG A 311 29.04 3.39 7.03
CA ARG A 311 28.08 4.40 6.61
C ARG A 311 28.70 5.80 6.78
N LEU A 312 28.24 6.75 5.98
CA LEU A 312 28.59 8.14 6.17
C LEU A 312 28.26 8.59 7.60
N HIS A 313 29.15 9.38 8.18
CA HIS A 313 28.96 9.96 9.51
C HIS A 313 27.56 10.64 9.65
N PRO A 314 26.86 10.51 10.76
CA PRO A 314 25.51 11.07 10.95
C PRO A 314 25.39 12.56 10.62
N ALA A 315 26.41 13.38 10.89
CA ALA A 315 26.40 14.79 10.54
C ALA A 315 26.36 15.04 9.01
N LEU A 316 27.09 14.24 8.23
CA LEU A 316 27.06 14.32 6.76
C LEU A 316 25.70 13.85 6.21
N ARG A 317 25.15 12.79 6.79
CA ARG A 317 23.80 12.31 6.46
C ARG A 317 22.74 13.35 6.79
N TYR A 318 22.88 14.05 7.91
CA TYR A 318 22.00 15.17 8.29
C TYR A 318 22.03 16.28 7.23
N GLY A 319 23.22 16.77 6.88
CA GLY A 319 23.38 17.79 5.85
C GLY A 319 22.79 17.36 4.50
N ARG A 320 23.08 16.12 4.05
CA ARG A 320 22.50 15.55 2.82
C ARG A 320 20.98 15.50 2.87
N CYS A 321 20.39 15.10 3.99
CA CYS A 321 18.95 15.05 4.17
C CYS A 321 18.32 16.45 4.03
N LEU A 322 18.92 17.49 4.64
CA LEU A 322 18.42 18.87 4.54
C LEU A 322 18.45 19.38 3.10
N ILE A 323 19.56 19.18 2.40
CA ILE A 323 19.73 19.59 0.99
C ILE A 323 18.67 18.90 0.11
N ASN A 324 18.50 17.58 0.26
CA ASN A 324 17.54 16.84 -0.54
C ASN A 324 16.09 17.21 -0.21
N ARG A 325 15.77 17.53 1.05
CA ARG A 325 14.45 18.07 1.43
C ARG A 325 14.16 19.41 0.75
N LEU A 326 15.15 20.29 0.68
CA LEU A 326 15.00 21.56 -0.02
C LEU A 326 14.76 21.34 -1.52
N LYS A 327 15.56 20.49 -2.16
CA LYS A 327 15.38 20.11 -3.58
C LYS A 327 13.99 19.52 -3.83
N SER A 328 13.54 18.60 -2.97
CA SER A 328 12.22 17.99 -3.07
C SER A 328 11.07 18.99 -2.92
N ARG A 329 11.20 19.99 -2.02
CA ARG A 329 10.20 21.08 -1.88
C ARG A 329 10.11 21.94 -3.13
N ILE A 330 11.25 22.30 -3.72
CA ILE A 330 11.29 23.08 -4.96
C ILE A 330 10.66 22.27 -6.10
N ALA A 331 11.06 21.01 -6.28
CA ALA A 331 10.52 20.14 -7.31
C ALA A 331 9.00 19.96 -7.18
N ARG A 332 8.47 19.73 -5.96
CA ARG A 332 7.02 19.61 -5.74
C ARG A 332 6.26 20.87 -6.17
N ARG A 333 6.77 22.05 -5.84
CA ARG A 333 6.15 23.31 -6.27
C ARG A 333 6.12 23.48 -7.80
N LEU A 334 7.23 23.12 -8.47
CA LEU A 334 7.36 23.22 -9.93
C LEU A 334 6.49 22.18 -10.67
N LEU A 335 6.34 20.99 -10.12
CA LEU A 335 5.62 19.87 -10.74
C LEU A 335 4.14 19.80 -10.33
N GLY A 336 3.64 20.76 -9.55
CA GLY A 336 2.24 20.78 -9.11
C GLY A 336 1.85 19.64 -8.16
N TRP A 337 2.83 19.06 -7.47
CA TRP A 337 2.58 18.02 -6.47
C TRP A 337 1.91 18.65 -5.24
N ARG A 338 0.62 18.43 -5.07
CA ARG A 338 -0.13 18.88 -3.89
C ARG A 338 -0.16 17.78 -2.83
N ASP A 339 -0.05 18.19 -1.56
CA ASP A 339 -0.15 17.29 -0.39
C ASP A 339 -1.56 16.76 -0.21
#